data_b8b97499e0459b3eeb5531dddf68f5f9
#
_entry.id   b8b97499e0459b3eeb5531dddf68f5f9
#
_cell.length_a   1.000
_cell.length_b   1.000
_cell.length_c   1.000
_cell.angle_alpha   90.00
_cell.angle_beta   90.00
_cell.angle_gamma   90.00
#
_symmetry.space_group_name_H-M   'P 1'
#
loop_
_entity.id
_entity.type
_entity.pdbx_description
1 polymer ?
#
loop_
_entity_poly.entity_id
_entity_poly.type
_entity_poly.pdbx_seq_one_letter_code
_entity_poly.pdbx_strand_id
1 'polypeptide(L)' 'MPEKLGPRHWLARAEEARKLADQLDDGEAKWGMLRIASDYEKLAEKVAATAAH' A
#
# COMPACT_ATOMS: atom_id res chain seq x y z
N MET A 1 -2.31 20.20 13.25
CA MET A 1 -2.66 20.32 11.86
C MET A 1 -3.04 19.00 11.25
N PRO A 2 -4.21 18.88 10.66
CA PRO A 2 -4.58 17.62 10.06
C PRO A 2 -3.71 17.36 8.83
N GLU A 3 -3.16 16.19 8.78
CA GLU A 3 -2.36 15.79 7.64
C GLU A 3 -3.23 15.11 6.62
N LYS A 4 -3.11 15.53 5.40
CA LYS A 4 -3.80 14.85 4.33
C LYS A 4 -3.03 13.60 3.97
N LEU A 5 -3.71 12.47 3.97
CA LEU A 5 -3.10 11.23 3.56
C LEU A 5 -3.03 11.23 2.04
N GLY A 6 -1.85 11.55 1.53
CA GLY A 6 -1.64 11.62 0.09
C GLY A 6 -1.15 10.31 -0.49
N PRO A 7 -0.87 10.30 -1.80
CA PRO A 7 -0.40 9.08 -2.45
C PRO A 7 0.85 8.51 -1.81
N ARG A 8 1.74 9.37 -1.34
CA ARG A 8 2.98 8.91 -0.71
C ARG A 8 2.72 8.07 0.52
N HIS A 9 1.71 8.45 1.29
CA HIS A 9 1.35 7.69 2.48
C HIS A 9 0.99 6.25 2.11
N TRP A 10 0.14 6.11 1.11
CA TRP A 10 -0.34 4.79 0.70
C TRP A 10 0.73 3.97 0.01
N LEU A 11 1.63 4.63 -0.73
CA LEU A 11 2.75 3.93 -1.35
C LEU A 11 3.72 3.42 -0.29
N ALA A 12 3.93 4.19 0.78
CA ALA A 12 4.78 3.75 1.87
C ALA A 12 4.16 2.53 2.57
N ARG A 13 2.84 2.53 2.74
CA ARG A 13 2.14 1.38 3.30
C ARG A 13 2.32 0.15 2.42
N ALA A 14 2.23 0.34 1.11
CA ALA A 14 2.40 -0.77 0.17
C ALA A 14 3.81 -1.36 0.28
N GLU A 15 4.80 -0.50 0.42
CA GLU A 15 6.19 -0.94 0.56
C GLU A 15 6.38 -1.74 1.83
N GLU A 16 5.81 -1.27 2.93
CA GLU A 16 5.88 -1.98 4.19
C GLU A 16 5.25 -3.36 4.08
N ALA A 17 4.11 -3.44 3.40
CA ALA A 17 3.43 -4.71 3.22
C ALA A 17 4.29 -5.68 2.41
N ARG A 18 4.99 -5.18 1.39
CA ARG A 18 5.89 -6.01 0.59
C ARG A 18 7.07 -6.52 1.41
N LYS A 19 7.61 -5.67 2.26
CA LYS A 19 8.70 -6.09 3.13
C LYS A 19 8.27 -7.18 4.09
N LEU A 20 7.06 -7.03 4.63
CA LEU A 20 6.52 -8.06 5.50
C LEU A 20 6.31 -9.36 4.74
N ALA A 21 5.82 -9.26 3.51
CA ALA A 21 5.63 -10.44 2.68
C ALA A 21 6.93 -11.20 2.47
N ASP A 22 8.02 -10.45 2.26
CA ASP A 22 9.33 -11.06 2.07
C ASP A 22 9.81 -11.84 3.28
N GLN A 23 9.35 -11.46 4.45
CA GLN A 23 9.77 -12.11 5.70
C GLN A 23 8.92 -13.33 6.04
N LEU A 24 7.82 -13.52 5.32
CA LEU A 24 6.92 -14.63 5.61
C LEU A 24 7.33 -15.87 4.82
N ASP A 25 7.36 -17.01 5.51
CA ASP A 25 7.65 -18.28 4.86
C ASP A 25 6.39 -18.96 4.37
N ASP A 26 5.27 -18.68 5.00
CA ASP A 26 4.00 -19.26 4.62
C ASP A 26 3.49 -18.60 3.35
N GLY A 27 3.29 -19.41 2.31
CA GLY A 27 2.86 -18.90 1.00
C GLY A 27 1.52 -18.20 1.04
N GLU A 28 0.58 -18.69 1.83
CA GLU A 28 -0.72 -18.05 1.93
C GLU A 28 -0.63 -16.68 2.59
N ALA A 29 0.12 -16.61 3.67
CA ALA A 29 0.30 -15.34 4.37
C ALA A 29 1.03 -14.34 3.49
N LYS A 30 2.06 -14.81 2.76
CA LYS A 30 2.80 -13.96 1.83
C LYS A 30 1.86 -13.43 0.75
N TRP A 31 1.03 -14.29 0.18
CA TRP A 31 0.06 -13.90 -0.83
C TRP A 31 -0.88 -12.82 -0.30
N GLY A 32 -1.37 -13.00 0.93
CA GLY A 32 -2.26 -12.03 1.55
C GLY A 32 -1.60 -10.66 1.69
N MET A 33 -0.34 -10.65 2.13
CA MET A 33 0.38 -9.38 2.27
C MET A 33 0.64 -8.70 0.93
N LEU A 34 0.97 -9.48 -0.10
CA LEU A 34 1.17 -8.91 -1.43
C LEU A 34 -0.11 -8.33 -1.98
N ARG A 35 -1.23 -8.97 -1.67
CA ARG A 35 -2.52 -8.46 -2.09
C ARG A 35 -2.85 -7.13 -1.40
N ILE A 36 -2.53 -7.06 -0.11
CA ILE A 36 -2.72 -5.83 0.66
C ILE A 36 -1.86 -4.72 0.05
N ALA A 37 -0.62 -5.03 -0.31
CA ALA A 37 0.26 -4.06 -0.93
C ALA A 37 -0.33 -3.54 -2.23
N SER A 38 -0.89 -4.43 -3.04
CA SER A 38 -1.52 -4.05 -4.29
C SER A 38 -2.71 -3.13 -4.04
N ASP A 39 -3.50 -3.43 -3.01
CA ASP A 39 -4.66 -2.60 -2.67
C ASP A 39 -4.23 -1.20 -2.24
N TYR A 40 -3.15 -1.11 -1.48
CA TYR A 40 -2.62 0.20 -1.10
C TYR A 40 -2.17 0.99 -2.32
N GLU A 41 -1.56 0.32 -3.30
CA GLU A 41 -1.14 0.99 -4.52
C GLU A 41 -2.32 1.54 -5.30
N LYS A 42 -3.40 0.77 -5.37
CA LYS A 42 -4.62 1.23 -6.02
C LYS A 42 -5.20 2.43 -5.30
N LEU A 43 -5.16 2.40 -3.99
CA LEU A 43 -5.64 3.51 -3.18
C LEU A 43 -4.80 4.75 -3.45
N ALA A 44 -3.49 4.58 -3.56
CA ALA A 44 -2.59 5.69 -3.88
C ALA A 44 -2.94 6.31 -5.22
N GLU A 45 -3.25 5.48 -6.22
CA GLU A 45 -3.64 5.97 -7.53
C GLU A 45 -4.93 6.76 -7.46
N LYS A 46 -5.89 6.29 -6.70
CA LYS A 46 -7.16 7.00 -6.55
C LYS A 46 -6.97 8.35 -5.89
N VAL A 47 -6.17 8.38 -4.85
CA VAL A 47 -5.90 9.64 -4.14
C VAL A 47 -5.18 10.60 -5.06
N ALA A 48 -4.22 10.12 -5.83
CA ALA A 48 -3.48 10.96 -6.77
C ALA A 48 -4.41 11.52 -7.85
N ALA A 49 -5.31 10.69 -8.36
CA ALA A 49 -6.26 11.14 -9.38
C ALA A 49 -7.20 12.20 -8.83
N THR A 50 -7.65 12.02 -7.58
CA THR A 50 -8.52 13.00 -6.94
C THR A 50 -7.79 14.30 -6.72
N ALA A 51 -6.54 14.22 -6.30
CA ALA A 51 -5.74 15.41 -6.03
C ALA A 51 -5.40 16.19 -7.30
N ALA A 52 -5.43 15.51 -8.44
CA ALA A 52 -5.11 16.14 -9.71
C ALA A 52 -6.20 17.08 -10.20
N HIS A 53 -7.37 17.03 -9.58
CA HIS A 53 -8.42 17.97 -9.88
C HIS A 53 -8.16 19.28 -9.16
#